data_8066cea0304b49f7ea39f04a22305558
#
_entry.id   8066cea0304b49f7ea39f04a22305558
#
_cell.length_a   1.000
_cell.length_b   1.000
_cell.length_c   1.000
_cell.angle_alpha   90.00
_cell.angle_beta   90.00
_cell.angle_gamma   90.00
#
_symmetry.space_group_name_H-M   'P 1'
#
loop_
_entity.id
_entity.type
_entity.pdbx_description
1 polymer ?
#
loop_
_entity_poly.entity_id
_entity_poly.type
_entity_poly.pdbx_seq_one_letter_code
_entity_poly.pdbx_strand_id
1 'polypeptide(L)'
;MNERVKLIRKQLGMTQEQLAQRLGIGKAALSMIETGKAGLSARNRNILVQELNVNPDWLETGKGNMFNAEPDLTAYMHRTDNTLPL
;
A
#
# COMPACT_ATOMS: atom_id res chain seq x y z
N MET A 1 -5.15 -8.49 10.95
CA MET A 1 -4.49 -7.31 10.39
C MET A 1 -3.31 -7.65 9.50
N ASN A 2 -2.54 -8.63 9.88
CA ASN A 2 -1.29 -8.94 9.17
C ASN A 2 -1.53 -9.56 7.81
N GLU A 3 -2.64 -10.25 7.67
CA GLU A 3 -3.03 -10.77 6.35
C GLU A 3 -3.23 -9.65 5.35
N ARG A 4 -3.55 -8.47 5.83
CA ARG A 4 -3.76 -7.33 4.95
C ARG A 4 -2.47 -6.90 4.26
N VAL A 5 -1.35 -7.04 4.96
CA VAL A 5 -0.04 -6.75 4.36
C VAL A 5 0.20 -7.69 3.19
N LYS A 6 -0.12 -8.96 3.35
CA LYS A 6 0.01 -9.94 2.28
C LYS A 6 -0.90 -9.60 1.11
N LEU A 7 -2.13 -9.16 1.40
CA LEU A 7 -3.07 -8.78 0.35
C LEU A 7 -2.57 -7.57 -0.43
N ILE A 8 -2.01 -6.59 0.28
CA ILE A 8 -1.42 -5.42 -0.38
C ILE A 8 -0.31 -5.87 -1.32
N ARG A 9 0.57 -6.73 -0.83
CA ARG A 9 1.69 -7.20 -1.61
C ARG A 9 1.23 -7.89 -2.89
N LYS A 10 0.24 -8.75 -2.75
CA LYS A 10 -0.27 -9.49 -3.91
C LYS A 10 -0.98 -8.56 -4.90
N GLN A 11 -1.69 -7.58 -4.39
CA GLN A 11 -2.37 -6.63 -5.26
C GLN A 11 -1.38 -5.79 -6.05
N LEU A 12 -0.22 -5.51 -5.47
CA LEU A 12 0.84 -4.76 -6.14
C LEU A 12 1.72 -5.65 -7.03
N GLY A 13 1.47 -6.95 -7.02
CA GLY A 13 2.28 -7.87 -7.82
C GLY A 13 3.69 -8.05 -7.34
N MET A 14 3.92 -7.86 -6.04
CA MET A 14 5.26 -7.96 -5.46
C MET A 14 5.50 -9.30 -4.80
N THR A 15 6.76 -9.75 -4.86
CA THR A 15 7.19 -10.87 -4.04
C THR A 15 7.46 -10.38 -2.63
N GLN A 16 7.58 -11.31 -1.68
CA GLN A 16 7.95 -10.93 -0.31
C GLN A 16 9.27 -10.18 -0.29
N GLU A 17 10.22 -10.61 -1.10
CA GLU A 17 11.51 -9.97 -1.16
C GLU A 17 11.40 -8.53 -1.64
N GLN A 18 10.58 -8.29 -2.65
CA GLN A 18 10.41 -6.96 -3.20
C GLN A 18 9.77 -6.01 -2.19
N LEU A 19 8.71 -6.47 -1.52
CA LEU A 19 8.07 -5.63 -0.51
C LEU A 19 9.00 -5.42 0.68
N ALA A 20 9.73 -6.44 1.10
CA ALA A 20 10.68 -6.30 2.20
C ALA A 20 11.71 -5.24 1.89
N GLN A 21 12.20 -5.19 0.66
CA GLN A 21 13.14 -4.16 0.24
C GLN A 21 12.52 -2.77 0.34
N ARG A 22 11.27 -2.63 -0.08
CA ARG A 22 10.60 -1.34 0.01
C ARG A 22 10.45 -0.89 1.47
N LEU A 23 10.24 -1.83 2.36
CA LEU A 23 10.07 -1.52 3.78
C LEU A 23 11.42 -1.43 4.52
N GLY A 24 12.51 -1.80 3.85
CA GLY A 24 13.82 -1.78 4.47
C GLY A 24 14.01 -2.84 5.53
N ILE A 25 13.35 -3.99 5.38
CA ILE A 25 13.46 -5.11 6.31
C ILE A 25 13.82 -6.38 5.54
N GLY A 26 14.18 -7.42 6.27
CA GLY A 26 14.48 -8.70 5.63
C GLY A 26 13.22 -9.46 5.25
N LYS A 27 13.35 -10.38 4.32
CA LYS A 27 12.25 -11.22 3.88
C LYS A 27 11.65 -12.01 5.05
N ALA A 28 12.49 -12.53 5.93
CA ALA A 28 12.02 -13.29 7.08
C ALA A 28 11.19 -12.41 8.02
N ALA A 29 11.60 -11.15 8.20
CA ALA A 29 10.86 -10.22 9.03
C ALA A 29 9.48 -9.95 8.43
N LEU A 30 9.42 -9.77 7.11
CA LEU A 30 8.14 -9.56 6.44
C LEU A 30 7.25 -10.79 6.55
N SER A 31 7.83 -11.97 6.41
CA SER A 31 7.07 -13.22 6.56
C SER A 31 6.43 -13.30 7.94
N MET A 32 7.16 -12.90 8.97
CA MET A 32 6.62 -12.89 10.33
C MET A 32 5.48 -11.89 10.48
N ILE A 33 5.59 -10.74 9.81
CA ILE A 33 4.50 -9.77 9.83
C ILE A 33 3.28 -10.35 9.11
N GLU A 34 3.45 -10.95 7.96
CA GLU A 34 2.33 -11.48 7.18
C GLU A 34 1.63 -12.63 7.87
N THR A 35 2.36 -13.41 8.66
CA THR A 35 1.77 -14.54 9.36
C THR A 35 1.25 -14.19 10.76
N GLY A 36 1.43 -12.96 11.18
CA GLY A 36 0.92 -12.51 12.48
C GLY A 36 1.86 -12.76 13.64
N LYS A 37 3.06 -13.25 13.39
CA LYS A 37 4.04 -13.50 14.46
C LYS A 37 4.72 -12.23 14.92
N ALA A 38 4.72 -11.20 14.09
CA ALA A 38 5.27 -9.90 14.43
C ALA A 38 4.28 -8.82 14.03
N GLY A 39 4.28 -7.72 14.78
CA GLY A 39 3.41 -6.59 14.48
C GLY A 39 4.01 -5.69 13.42
N LEU A 40 3.16 -4.88 12.82
CA LEU A 40 3.57 -3.90 11.83
C LEU A 40 4.03 -2.65 12.57
N SER A 41 5.28 -2.26 12.38
CA SER A 41 5.81 -1.08 13.05
C SER A 41 5.19 0.19 12.46
N ALA A 42 5.24 1.27 13.24
CA ALA A 42 4.73 2.56 12.77
C ALA A 42 5.48 3.01 11.52
N ARG A 43 6.79 2.78 11.49
CA ARG A 43 7.59 3.14 10.34
C ARG A 43 7.13 2.40 9.09
N ASN A 44 6.94 1.10 9.21
CA ASN A 44 6.53 0.29 8.05
C ASN A 44 5.10 0.64 7.63
N ARG A 45 4.24 0.90 8.61
CA ARG A 45 2.89 1.33 8.33
C ARG A 45 2.89 2.64 7.55
N ASN A 46 3.73 3.59 7.97
CA ASN A 46 3.83 4.87 7.27
C ASN A 46 4.32 4.70 5.84
N ILE A 47 5.25 3.80 5.61
CA ILE A 47 5.72 3.55 4.25
C ILE A 47 4.58 3.01 3.39
N LEU A 48 3.81 2.07 3.91
CA LEU A 48 2.67 1.54 3.17
C LEU A 48 1.67 2.63 2.82
N VAL A 49 1.38 3.51 3.78
CA VAL A 49 0.39 4.57 3.57
C VAL A 49 0.93 5.66 2.65
N GLN A 50 2.16 6.12 2.90
CA GLN A 50 2.68 7.29 2.20
C GLN A 50 3.27 6.96 0.84
N GLU A 51 3.96 5.82 0.73
CA GLU A 51 4.64 5.50 -0.51
C GLU A 51 3.85 4.56 -1.40
N LEU A 52 3.09 3.66 -0.81
CA LEU A 52 2.32 2.68 -1.58
C LEU A 52 0.84 3.00 -1.64
N ASN A 53 0.46 4.15 -1.08
CA ASN A 53 -0.90 4.68 -1.16
C ASN A 53 -1.96 3.77 -0.52
N VAL A 54 -1.58 3.04 0.51
CA VAL A 54 -2.50 2.18 1.23
C VAL A 54 -3.43 3.03 2.09
N ASN A 55 -4.70 2.70 2.09
CA ASN A 55 -5.68 3.39 2.92
C ASN A 55 -5.48 2.98 4.38
N PRO A 56 -5.14 3.92 5.27
CA PRO A 56 -4.87 3.57 6.66
C PRO A 56 -6.08 2.99 7.38
N ASP A 57 -7.28 3.42 7.03
CA ASP A 57 -8.49 2.87 7.64
C ASP A 57 -8.66 1.40 7.26
N TRP A 58 -8.43 1.08 5.99
CA TRP A 58 -8.52 -0.30 5.55
C TRP A 58 -7.43 -1.14 6.21
N LEU A 59 -6.24 -0.60 6.34
CA LEU A 59 -5.13 -1.33 6.95
C LEU A 59 -5.45 -1.67 8.41
N GLU A 60 -6.12 -0.77 9.11
CA GLU A 60 -6.44 -0.95 10.52
C GLU A 60 -7.70 -1.77 10.75
N THR A 61 -8.73 -1.56 9.93
CA THR A 61 -10.05 -2.11 10.21
C THR A 61 -10.56 -3.07 9.15
N GLY A 62 -9.97 -3.05 7.97
CA GLY A 62 -10.47 -3.84 6.85
C GLY A 62 -11.64 -3.21 6.14
N LYS A 63 -12.04 -2.00 6.54
CA LYS A 63 -13.19 -1.33 5.93
C LYS A 63 -12.72 -0.34 4.89
N GLY A 64 -13.54 -0.17 3.86
CA GLY A 64 -13.23 0.75 2.78
C GLY A 64 -12.37 0.10 1.72
N ASN A 65 -11.70 0.92 0.94
CA ASN A 65 -10.85 0.44 -0.13
C ASN A 65 -9.44 0.20 0.36
N MET A 66 -8.77 -0.80 -0.23
CA MET A 66 -7.39 -1.13 0.13
C MET A 66 -6.45 0.04 -0.10
N PHE A 67 -6.64 0.77 -1.18
CA PHE A 67 -5.81 1.93 -1.51
C PHE A 67 -6.64 3.19 -1.47
N ASN A 68 -5.99 4.30 -1.15
CA ASN A 68 -6.66 5.61 -1.19
C ASN A 68 -7.07 5.90 -2.62
N ALA A 69 -8.17 6.64 -2.76
CA ALA A 69 -8.57 7.14 -4.05
C ALA A 69 -7.42 7.98 -4.58
N GLU A 70 -7.14 7.83 -5.87
CA GLU A 70 -6.08 8.61 -6.45
C GLU A 70 -6.41 10.09 -6.35
N PRO A 71 -5.42 10.91 -6.00
CA PRO A 71 -5.65 12.32 -6.11
C PRO A 71 -6.07 12.55 -7.53
N ASP A 72 -6.94 13.42 -7.70
CA ASP A 72 -7.74 13.61 -8.88
C ASP A 72 -6.95 13.86 -10.15
N LEU A 73 -6.03 12.99 -10.44
CA LEU A 73 -5.25 13.07 -11.68
C LEU A 73 -6.12 12.81 -12.88
N THR A 74 -7.13 11.99 -12.70
CA THR A 74 -8.06 11.69 -13.76
C THR A 74 -8.79 12.94 -14.20
N ALA A 75 -9.20 13.76 -13.25
CA ALA A 75 -9.86 15.02 -13.58
C ALA A 75 -8.91 15.95 -14.33
N TYR A 76 -7.66 15.98 -13.94
CA TYR A 76 -6.68 16.76 -14.68
C TYR A 76 -6.57 16.31 -16.12
N MET A 77 -6.49 15.03 -16.32
CA MET A 77 -6.34 14.49 -17.65
C MET A 77 -7.56 14.77 -18.51
N HIS A 78 -8.72 14.71 -17.91
CA HIS A 78 -9.95 14.93 -18.66
C HIS A 78 -10.17 16.38 -19.03
N ARG A 79 -9.58 17.29 -18.31
CA ARG A 79 -9.71 18.70 -18.59
C ARG A 79 -8.82 19.14 -19.71
N THR A 80 -7.93 18.44 -19.99
CA THR A 80 -6.99 18.82 -21.02
C THR A 80 -7.36 18.22 -22.34
N ASP A 81 -7.89 18.43 -21.80
CA ASP A 81 -8.10 18.15 -22.50
C ASP A 81 -8.32 18.33 -22.97
N ASN A 82 -8.32 18.57 -22.53
CA ASN A 82 -8.43 18.80 -22.61
C ASN A 82 -8.18 19.23 -22.59
N THR A 83 -7.81 19.31 -22.30
CA THR A 83 -7.49 19.66 -22.12
C THR A 83 -6.93 19.95 -22.27
N LEU A 84 -6.84 20.23 -22.23
CA LEU A 84 -6.33 20.43 -22.35
C LEU A 84 -6.27 20.66 -22.92
N PRO A 85 -6.35 20.89 -23.17
CA PRO A 85 -6.35 21.12 -23.49
C PRO A 85 -6.36 21.11 -24.00
N LEU A 86 -6.38 21.22 -23.86
CA LEU A 86 -6.54 21.01 -24.19
C LEU A 86 -6.74 20.96 -24.70
#